data_5422b7fe171c16196c5c63ba68b1d10d
#
_entry.id   5422b7fe171c16196c5c63ba68b1d10d
#
_cell.length_a   1.000
_cell.length_b   1.000
_cell.length_c   1.000
_cell.angle_alpha   90.00
_cell.angle_beta   90.00
_cell.angle_gamma   90.00
#
_symmetry.space_group_name_H-M   'P 1'
#
loop_
_entity.id
_entity.type
_entity.pdbx_description
1 polymer ?
#
loop_
_entity_poly.entity_id
_entity_poly.type
_entity_poly.pdbx_seq_one_letter_code
_entity_poly.pdbx_strand_id
1 'polypeptide(L)'
;GKWISTGISKGGQTTMFYRATYPDDVDVSVSYVAPLNRAIEDGRHEKFLAKQVGTKAERKVVKQAMQEFMKRKKDLMPLFHEYCTKHDYHFYLPEEDIYDYCVLEYPFALWQWGTPVSTIPSLDDDDNTWFSNLMNVAEPDYFRYPNKYMPFDVQAIKELGYYGYSLKPIKKWTSLKSTKGYLKKIMLPDSLRHYDFDATLYKRTVKFLKKEDP
;
A
#
# COMPACT_ATOMS: atom_id res chain seq x y z
N GLY A 1 34.14 -6.44 18.58
CA GLY A 1 32.96 -7.30 18.34
C GLY A 1 32.45 -7.11 16.93
N LYS A 2 31.57 -7.98 16.46
CA LYS A 2 30.92 -7.87 15.14
C LYS A 2 29.66 -7.04 15.22
N TRP A 3 29.39 -6.26 14.16
CA TRP A 3 28.21 -5.43 14.03
C TRP A 3 27.22 -6.06 13.04
N ILE A 4 25.95 -6.13 13.42
CA ILE A 4 24.88 -6.64 12.56
C ILE A 4 23.85 -5.53 12.41
N SER A 5 23.57 -5.14 11.16
CA SER A 5 22.42 -4.30 10.84
C SER A 5 21.23 -5.15 10.46
N THR A 6 20.05 -4.82 10.96
CA THR A 6 18.82 -5.55 10.65
C THR A 6 17.61 -4.60 10.61
N GLY A 7 16.59 -5.01 9.90
CA GLY A 7 15.35 -4.26 9.82
C GLY A 7 14.25 -5.02 9.10
N ILE A 8 13.01 -4.61 9.36
CA ILE A 8 11.79 -5.20 8.80
C ILE A 8 11.12 -4.16 7.90
N SER A 9 10.57 -4.55 6.74
CA SER A 9 9.84 -3.69 5.81
C SER A 9 10.69 -2.47 5.40
N LYS A 10 10.26 -1.25 5.68
CA LYS A 10 11.05 -0.02 5.46
C LYS A 10 12.41 -0.05 6.17
N GLY A 11 12.48 -0.61 7.37
CA GLY A 11 13.75 -0.82 8.11
C GLY A 11 14.68 -1.77 7.38
N GLY A 12 14.15 -2.85 6.80
CA GLY A 12 14.90 -3.76 5.94
C GLY A 12 15.39 -3.11 4.65
N GLN A 13 14.57 -2.26 4.04
CA GLN A 13 14.97 -1.45 2.89
C GLN A 13 16.12 -0.49 3.27
N THR A 14 16.04 0.19 4.41
CA THR A 14 17.09 1.05 4.93
C THR A 14 18.38 0.26 5.16
N THR A 15 18.30 -0.94 5.72
CA THR A 15 19.43 -1.85 5.94
C THR A 15 20.15 -2.18 4.61
N MET A 16 19.41 -2.50 3.55
CA MET A 16 19.99 -2.75 2.22
C MET A 16 20.67 -1.51 1.66
N PHE A 17 20.03 -0.35 1.76
CA PHE A 17 20.59 0.90 1.24
C PHE A 17 21.82 1.34 2.00
N TYR A 18 21.81 1.18 3.33
CA TYR A 18 22.95 1.44 4.18
C TYR A 18 24.15 0.56 3.78
N ARG A 19 23.94 -0.76 3.71
CA ARG A 19 24.98 -1.71 3.29
C ARG A 19 25.56 -1.40 1.91
N ALA A 20 24.71 -1.05 0.94
CA ALA A 20 25.16 -0.70 -0.42
C ALA A 20 25.90 0.65 -0.48
N THR A 21 25.74 1.51 0.52
CA THR A 21 26.39 2.83 0.57
C THR A 21 27.67 2.78 1.41
N TYR A 22 27.65 2.04 2.52
CA TYR A 22 28.72 1.90 3.51
C TYR A 22 29.02 0.41 3.74
N PRO A 23 29.65 -0.27 2.76
CA PRO A 23 29.81 -1.74 2.78
C PRO A 23 30.68 -2.24 3.93
N ASP A 24 31.58 -1.41 4.46
CA ASP A 24 32.56 -1.79 5.47
C ASP A 24 32.12 -1.44 6.91
N ASP A 25 30.98 -0.73 7.07
CA ASP A 25 30.52 -0.26 8.39
C ASP A 25 29.92 -1.37 9.27
N VAL A 26 29.43 -2.43 8.64
CA VAL A 26 28.82 -3.57 9.35
C VAL A 26 29.30 -4.90 8.78
N ASP A 27 29.46 -5.89 9.65
CA ASP A 27 29.90 -7.24 9.23
C ASP A 27 28.79 -8.00 8.50
N VAL A 28 27.54 -7.88 8.95
CA VAL A 28 26.37 -8.59 8.42
C VAL A 28 25.17 -7.67 8.30
N SER A 29 24.40 -7.83 7.23
CA SER A 29 23.13 -7.14 7.07
C SER A 29 22.00 -8.15 6.84
N VAL A 30 20.92 -8.09 7.66
CA VAL A 30 19.78 -8.99 7.57
C VAL A 30 18.53 -8.16 7.34
N SER A 31 17.98 -8.24 6.12
CA SER A 31 16.81 -7.47 5.68
C SER A 31 15.58 -8.37 5.60
N TYR A 32 14.61 -8.15 6.48
CA TYR A 32 13.35 -8.92 6.50
C TYR A 32 12.27 -8.21 5.70
N VAL A 33 11.61 -8.94 4.80
CA VAL A 33 10.48 -8.48 3.96
C VAL A 33 10.68 -7.07 3.38
N ALA A 34 11.91 -6.79 2.93
CA ALA A 34 12.37 -5.48 2.54
C ALA A 34 11.98 -5.17 1.08
N PRO A 35 11.15 -4.14 0.82
CA PRO A 35 10.83 -3.76 -0.54
C PRO A 35 12.04 -3.11 -1.22
N LEU A 36 12.25 -3.43 -2.50
CA LEU A 36 13.25 -2.78 -3.36
C LEU A 36 12.52 -2.21 -4.57
N ASN A 37 11.88 -1.04 -4.38
CA ASN A 37 11.03 -0.41 -5.37
C ASN A 37 11.84 0.34 -6.43
N ARG A 38 11.34 0.33 -7.68
CA ARG A 38 11.98 0.93 -8.87
C ARG A 38 11.47 2.32 -9.20
N ALA A 39 10.33 2.69 -8.62
CA ALA A 39 9.60 3.92 -8.90
C ALA A 39 8.77 4.33 -7.69
N ILE A 40 8.20 5.54 -7.71
CA ILE A 40 7.27 6.01 -6.68
C ILE A 40 6.14 4.99 -6.48
N GLU A 41 5.60 4.45 -7.60
CA GLU A 41 4.52 3.47 -7.60
C GLU A 41 4.98 2.28 -8.45
N ASP A 42 5.53 1.27 -7.77
CA ASP A 42 6.08 0.08 -8.44
C ASP A 42 4.98 -0.92 -8.80
N GLY A 43 4.66 -1.01 -10.08
CA GLY A 43 3.57 -1.86 -10.62
C GLY A 43 3.82 -3.37 -10.56
N ARG A 44 4.89 -3.85 -9.91
CA ARG A 44 5.09 -5.28 -9.67
C ARG A 44 4.16 -5.83 -8.60
N HIS A 45 3.80 -5.00 -7.62
CA HIS A 45 2.92 -5.40 -6.51
C HIS A 45 1.52 -5.80 -6.99
N GLU A 46 0.91 -4.98 -7.85
CA GLU A 46 -0.43 -5.27 -8.39
C GLU A 46 -0.43 -6.55 -9.23
N LYS A 47 0.66 -6.81 -9.95
CA LYS A 47 0.82 -8.04 -10.73
C LYS A 47 0.95 -9.27 -9.83
N PHE A 48 1.70 -9.14 -8.74
CA PHE A 48 1.86 -10.19 -7.73
C PHE A 48 0.52 -10.53 -7.07
N LEU A 49 -0.19 -9.52 -6.57
CA LEU A 49 -1.51 -9.66 -5.95
C LEU A 49 -2.54 -10.28 -6.91
N ALA A 50 -2.49 -9.93 -8.20
CA ALA A 50 -3.43 -10.43 -9.19
C ALA A 50 -3.14 -11.86 -9.65
N LYS A 51 -1.88 -12.34 -9.57
CA LYS A 51 -1.47 -13.56 -10.27
C LYS A 51 -0.75 -14.60 -9.41
N GLN A 52 -0.11 -14.20 -8.30
CA GLN A 52 0.84 -15.07 -7.60
C GLN A 52 0.49 -15.33 -6.14
N VAL A 53 0.00 -14.31 -5.38
CA VAL A 53 -0.33 -14.48 -3.97
C VAL A 53 -1.44 -15.49 -3.76
N GLY A 54 -1.32 -16.35 -2.75
CA GLY A 54 -2.32 -17.37 -2.42
C GLY A 54 -2.68 -18.28 -3.60
N THR A 55 -3.84 -18.90 -3.55
CA THR A 55 -4.40 -19.73 -4.61
C THR A 55 -5.18 -18.91 -5.66
N LYS A 56 -5.42 -19.49 -6.83
CA LYS A 56 -6.28 -18.87 -7.86
C LYS A 56 -7.72 -18.67 -7.37
N ALA A 57 -8.23 -19.60 -6.55
CA ALA A 57 -9.57 -19.50 -5.97
C ALA A 57 -9.67 -18.32 -4.99
N GLU A 58 -8.73 -18.19 -4.07
CA GLU A 58 -8.68 -17.09 -3.11
C GLU A 58 -8.56 -15.73 -3.81
N ARG A 59 -7.67 -15.59 -4.81
CA ARG A 59 -7.57 -14.34 -5.59
C ARG A 59 -8.89 -13.99 -6.30
N LYS A 60 -9.66 -15.00 -6.73
CA LYS A 60 -11.00 -14.77 -7.31
C LYS A 60 -11.97 -14.24 -6.26
N VAL A 61 -11.97 -14.82 -5.05
CA VAL A 61 -12.83 -14.34 -3.94
C VAL A 61 -12.47 -12.92 -3.56
N VAL A 62 -11.19 -12.59 -3.35
CA VAL A 62 -10.74 -11.23 -3.04
C VAL A 62 -11.14 -10.22 -4.13
N LYS A 63 -10.98 -10.59 -5.40
CA LYS A 63 -11.44 -9.74 -6.51
C LYS A 63 -12.96 -9.54 -6.51
N GLN A 64 -13.73 -10.58 -6.21
CA GLN A 64 -15.19 -10.48 -6.10
C GLN A 64 -15.60 -9.58 -4.92
N ALA A 65 -14.90 -9.66 -3.79
CA ALA A 65 -15.13 -8.76 -2.65
C ALA A 65 -14.91 -7.29 -3.04
N MET A 66 -13.80 -6.95 -3.71
CA MET A 66 -13.58 -5.60 -4.23
C MET A 66 -14.75 -5.11 -5.10
N GLN A 67 -15.27 -5.98 -5.96
CA GLN A 67 -16.38 -5.64 -6.85
C GLN A 67 -17.68 -5.47 -6.07
N GLU A 68 -17.89 -6.26 -5.04
CA GLU A 68 -19.09 -6.17 -4.19
C GLU A 68 -19.09 -4.92 -3.33
N PHE A 69 -17.96 -4.53 -2.73
CA PHE A 69 -17.81 -3.23 -2.08
C PHE A 69 -18.20 -2.07 -3.01
N MET A 70 -17.78 -2.13 -4.26
CA MET A 70 -18.10 -1.06 -5.22
C MET A 70 -19.56 -1.08 -5.69
N LYS A 71 -20.20 -2.24 -5.79
CA LYS A 71 -21.64 -2.33 -6.12
C LYS A 71 -22.50 -1.78 -4.98
N ARG A 72 -22.11 -2.09 -3.73
CA ARG A 72 -22.77 -1.61 -2.52
C ARG A 72 -22.36 -0.19 -2.12
N LYS A 73 -21.48 0.47 -2.86
CA LYS A 73 -20.91 1.78 -2.49
C LYS A 73 -21.99 2.78 -2.08
N LYS A 74 -23.11 2.85 -2.82
CA LYS A 74 -24.19 3.79 -2.52
C LYS A 74 -24.75 3.59 -1.08
N ASP A 75 -24.88 2.35 -0.66
CA ASP A 75 -25.45 1.98 0.63
C ASP A 75 -24.38 2.00 1.74
N LEU A 76 -23.10 1.77 1.41
CA LEU A 76 -21.98 1.80 2.35
C LEU A 76 -21.41 3.20 2.60
N MET A 77 -21.59 4.17 1.69
CA MET A 77 -21.08 5.53 1.87
C MET A 77 -21.62 6.27 3.08
N PRO A 78 -22.92 6.17 3.46
CA PRO A 78 -23.39 6.76 4.71
C PRO A 78 -22.67 6.21 5.95
N LEU A 79 -22.43 4.90 6.00
CA LEU A 79 -21.66 4.25 7.08
C LEU A 79 -20.20 4.70 7.09
N PHE A 80 -19.62 4.88 5.91
CA PHE A 80 -18.24 5.37 5.75
C PHE A 80 -18.09 6.80 6.25
N HIS A 81 -19.03 7.67 5.90
CA HIS A 81 -19.05 9.06 6.37
C HIS A 81 -19.20 9.14 7.90
N GLU A 82 -20.13 8.36 8.48
CA GLU A 82 -20.29 8.28 9.92
C GLU A 82 -19.01 7.79 10.61
N TYR A 83 -18.39 6.75 10.06
CA TYR A 83 -17.11 6.21 10.56
C TYR A 83 -16.00 7.27 10.55
N CYS A 84 -15.81 7.96 9.43
CA CYS A 84 -14.81 9.01 9.30
C CYS A 84 -15.04 10.17 10.26
N THR A 85 -16.31 10.61 10.41
CA THR A 85 -16.71 11.68 11.35
C THR A 85 -16.44 11.27 12.79
N LYS A 86 -16.82 10.05 13.19
CA LYS A 86 -16.59 9.53 14.55
C LYS A 86 -15.12 9.46 14.93
N HIS A 87 -14.24 9.20 13.96
CA HIS A 87 -12.80 9.09 14.17
C HIS A 87 -12.03 10.38 13.87
N ASP A 88 -12.73 11.47 13.52
CA ASP A 88 -12.14 12.75 13.14
C ASP A 88 -11.11 12.63 12.01
N TYR A 89 -11.45 11.85 10.97
CA TYR A 89 -10.60 11.64 9.82
C TYR A 89 -10.80 12.75 8.78
N HIS A 90 -9.71 13.37 8.36
CA HIS A 90 -9.67 14.35 7.30
C HIS A 90 -8.80 13.85 6.15
N PHE A 91 -9.13 14.26 4.92
CA PHE A 91 -8.47 13.77 3.71
C PHE A 91 -8.15 14.91 2.75
N TYR A 92 -7.12 14.73 1.91
CA TYR A 92 -6.81 15.65 0.81
C TYR A 92 -7.69 15.43 -0.42
N LEU A 93 -8.43 14.33 -0.49
CA LEU A 93 -9.37 14.00 -1.55
C LEU A 93 -10.79 13.85 -0.97
N PRO A 94 -11.83 13.91 -1.81
CA PRO A 94 -13.19 13.61 -1.37
C PRO A 94 -13.30 12.22 -0.74
N GLU A 95 -14.17 12.06 0.26
CA GLU A 95 -14.40 10.78 0.92
C GLU A 95 -14.79 9.66 -0.05
N GLU A 96 -15.53 9.97 -1.10
CA GLU A 96 -15.89 8.99 -2.14
C GLU A 96 -14.67 8.41 -2.86
N ASP A 97 -13.64 9.23 -3.11
CA ASP A 97 -12.39 8.78 -3.70
C ASP A 97 -11.58 7.97 -2.68
N ILE A 98 -11.57 8.40 -1.40
CA ILE A 98 -10.90 7.66 -0.32
C ILE A 98 -11.54 6.28 -0.13
N TYR A 99 -12.88 6.17 -0.17
CA TYR A 99 -13.55 4.87 -0.16
C TYR A 99 -13.04 3.96 -1.28
N ASP A 100 -12.94 4.46 -2.51
CA ASP A 100 -12.39 3.71 -3.64
C ASP A 100 -10.94 3.27 -3.38
N TYR A 101 -10.13 4.11 -2.74
CA TYR A 101 -8.77 3.76 -2.34
C TYR A 101 -8.74 2.73 -1.21
N CYS A 102 -9.66 2.73 -0.25
CA CYS A 102 -9.79 1.63 0.72
C CYS A 102 -10.08 0.30 0.02
N VAL A 103 -10.97 0.30 -0.97
CA VAL A 103 -11.25 -0.91 -1.78
C VAL A 103 -10.02 -1.35 -2.60
N LEU A 104 -9.21 -0.41 -3.10
CA LEU A 104 -7.97 -0.72 -3.82
C LEU A 104 -6.87 -1.24 -2.88
N GLU A 105 -6.83 -0.77 -1.64
CA GLU A 105 -5.91 -1.24 -0.58
C GLU A 105 -6.28 -2.62 -0.07
N TYR A 106 -7.56 -2.97 -0.09
CA TYR A 106 -8.09 -4.20 0.50
C TYR A 106 -7.29 -5.47 0.17
N PRO A 107 -6.95 -5.80 -1.11
CA PRO A 107 -6.15 -7.00 -1.39
C PRO A 107 -4.75 -6.94 -0.82
N PHE A 108 -4.12 -5.76 -0.79
CA PHE A 108 -2.78 -5.60 -0.23
C PHE A 108 -2.79 -5.82 1.28
N ALA A 109 -3.66 -5.11 1.99
CA ALA A 109 -3.79 -5.21 3.44
C ALA A 109 -4.20 -6.62 3.89
N LEU A 110 -5.19 -7.24 3.22
CA LEU A 110 -5.62 -8.60 3.51
C LEU A 110 -4.47 -9.61 3.48
N TRP A 111 -3.68 -9.59 2.41
CA TRP A 111 -2.56 -10.52 2.26
C TRP A 111 -1.37 -10.16 3.15
N GLN A 112 -1.06 -8.88 3.32
CA GLN A 112 0.08 -8.43 4.13
C GLN A 112 -0.10 -8.81 5.59
N TRP A 113 -1.32 -8.67 6.12
CA TRP A 113 -1.60 -8.94 7.53
C TRP A 113 -2.07 -10.38 7.79
N GLY A 114 -2.16 -11.19 6.75
CA GLY A 114 -2.55 -12.59 6.86
C GLY A 114 -4.01 -12.79 7.25
N THR A 115 -4.88 -11.83 6.90
CA THR A 115 -6.32 -11.97 7.12
C THR A 115 -6.86 -13.14 6.28
N PRO A 116 -7.50 -14.14 6.90
CA PRO A 116 -8.00 -15.29 6.16
C PRO A 116 -9.07 -14.90 5.14
N VAL A 117 -8.95 -15.40 3.91
CA VAL A 117 -9.95 -15.15 2.84
C VAL A 117 -11.35 -15.63 3.24
N SER A 118 -11.45 -16.61 4.13
CA SER A 118 -12.71 -17.09 4.70
C SER A 118 -13.46 -16.09 5.56
N THR A 119 -12.83 -14.97 5.96
CA THR A 119 -13.49 -13.87 6.69
C THR A 119 -14.23 -12.89 5.78
N ILE A 120 -14.07 -13.02 4.46
CA ILE A 120 -14.80 -12.20 3.48
C ILE A 120 -16.27 -12.58 3.53
N PRO A 121 -17.19 -11.61 3.67
CA PRO A 121 -18.61 -11.88 3.76
C PRO A 121 -19.20 -12.64 2.57
N SER A 122 -20.25 -13.38 2.82
CA SER A 122 -21.10 -13.97 1.79
C SER A 122 -21.90 -12.88 1.05
N LEU A 123 -22.30 -13.15 -0.19
CA LEU A 123 -23.12 -12.21 -0.98
C LEU A 123 -24.48 -11.92 -0.32
N ASP A 124 -24.98 -12.83 0.52
CA ASP A 124 -26.25 -12.71 1.21
C ASP A 124 -26.14 -11.96 2.54
N ASP A 125 -24.90 -11.65 2.99
CA ASP A 125 -24.69 -10.88 4.20
C ASP A 125 -25.10 -9.40 4.01
N ASP A 126 -25.51 -8.76 5.10
CA ASP A 126 -25.97 -7.37 5.10
C ASP A 126 -24.85 -6.35 4.90
N ASP A 127 -25.23 -5.10 4.64
CA ASP A 127 -24.29 -4.01 4.38
C ASP A 127 -23.42 -3.67 5.61
N ASN A 128 -23.91 -3.84 6.84
CA ASN A 128 -23.11 -3.62 8.04
C ASN A 128 -21.98 -4.65 8.16
N THR A 129 -22.27 -5.90 7.80
CA THR A 129 -21.27 -6.99 7.78
C THR A 129 -20.19 -6.69 6.72
N TRP A 130 -20.59 -6.29 5.51
CA TRP A 130 -19.68 -5.88 4.44
C TRP A 130 -18.85 -4.66 4.83
N PHE A 131 -19.49 -3.63 5.38
CA PHE A 131 -18.81 -2.42 5.84
C PHE A 131 -17.78 -2.72 6.94
N SER A 132 -18.18 -3.50 7.95
CA SER A 132 -17.28 -3.90 9.05
C SER A 132 -16.07 -4.67 8.54
N ASN A 133 -16.26 -5.54 7.54
CA ASN A 133 -15.14 -6.28 6.93
C ASN A 133 -14.17 -5.34 6.20
N LEU A 134 -14.68 -4.37 5.43
CA LEU A 134 -13.83 -3.37 4.75
C LEU A 134 -13.02 -2.55 5.77
N MET A 135 -13.66 -2.06 6.83
CA MET A 135 -12.99 -1.25 7.87
C MET A 135 -11.94 -2.07 8.64
N ASN A 136 -12.23 -3.33 8.94
CA ASN A 136 -11.29 -4.20 9.65
C ASN A 136 -10.04 -4.55 8.82
N VAL A 137 -10.14 -4.54 7.48
CA VAL A 137 -9.04 -4.92 6.58
C VAL A 137 -8.30 -3.71 6.03
N ALA A 138 -9.02 -2.68 5.61
CA ALA A 138 -8.47 -1.54 4.87
C ALA A 138 -9.18 -0.24 5.27
N GLU A 139 -9.08 0.12 6.56
CA GLU A 139 -9.69 1.35 7.07
C GLU A 139 -9.05 2.62 6.49
N PRO A 140 -9.77 3.76 6.47
CA PRO A 140 -9.28 5.02 5.92
C PRO A 140 -8.20 5.72 6.75
N ASP A 141 -7.89 5.27 7.98
CA ASP A 141 -6.80 5.82 8.81
C ASP A 141 -5.48 5.95 8.05
N TYR A 142 -5.23 5.02 7.14
CA TYR A 142 -4.04 5.02 6.30
C TYR A 142 -3.94 6.25 5.38
N PHE A 143 -5.06 6.82 4.96
CA PHE A 143 -5.15 7.94 4.02
C PHE A 143 -5.42 9.30 4.66
N ARG A 144 -5.57 9.37 5.98
CA ARG A 144 -5.91 10.61 6.69
C ARG A 144 -4.78 11.61 6.79
N TYR A 145 -5.12 12.88 7.07
CA TYR A 145 -4.15 13.87 7.52
C TYR A 145 -4.66 14.55 8.82
N PRO A 146 -3.79 15.10 9.68
CA PRO A 146 -2.33 14.96 9.60
C PRO A 146 -1.90 13.50 9.72
N ASN A 147 -0.94 13.10 8.88
CA ASN A 147 -0.40 11.76 8.89
C ASN A 147 0.93 11.72 9.63
N LYS A 148 1.01 10.95 10.71
CA LYS A 148 2.27 10.75 11.48
C LYS A 148 3.39 10.09 10.66
N TYR A 149 3.05 9.44 9.56
CA TYR A 149 3.99 8.79 8.64
C TYR A 149 4.45 9.71 7.49
N MET A 150 4.00 10.97 7.44
CA MET A 150 4.36 11.90 6.37
C MET A 150 5.87 12.00 6.08
N PRO A 151 6.80 11.99 7.07
CA PRO A 151 8.24 11.95 6.78
C PRO A 151 8.66 10.73 5.97
N PHE A 152 8.05 9.57 6.23
CA PHE A 152 8.24 8.37 5.42
C PHE A 152 7.66 8.53 4.02
N ASP A 153 6.46 9.08 3.87
CA ASP A 153 5.82 9.28 2.57
C ASP A 153 6.65 10.21 1.68
N VAL A 154 7.19 11.29 2.24
CA VAL A 154 8.14 12.18 1.53
C VAL A 154 9.37 11.39 1.08
N GLN A 155 9.96 10.58 1.95
CA GLN A 155 11.13 9.76 1.61
C GLN A 155 10.79 8.70 0.55
N ALA A 156 9.63 8.07 0.64
CA ALA A 156 9.15 7.10 -0.35
C ALA A 156 9.01 7.75 -1.74
N ILE A 157 8.44 8.94 -1.82
CA ILE A 157 8.27 9.69 -3.06
C ILE A 157 9.61 10.11 -3.65
N LYS A 158 10.54 10.55 -2.81
CA LYS A 158 11.84 11.05 -3.27
C LYS A 158 12.80 9.95 -3.73
N GLU A 159 12.87 8.83 -3.02
CA GLU A 159 13.99 7.89 -3.22
C GLU A 159 13.69 6.41 -2.94
N LEU A 160 12.75 6.09 -2.03
CA LEU A 160 12.53 4.69 -1.65
C LEU A 160 11.56 3.97 -2.58
N GLY A 161 10.62 4.71 -3.17
CA GLY A 161 9.48 4.16 -3.89
C GLY A 161 8.47 3.46 -2.98
N TYR A 162 7.33 3.14 -3.56
CA TYR A 162 6.23 2.47 -2.88
C TYR A 162 5.47 1.56 -3.86
N TYR A 163 4.35 0.98 -3.44
CA TYR A 163 3.49 0.22 -4.35
C TYR A 163 2.45 1.11 -5.02
N GLY A 164 1.86 0.62 -6.08
CA GLY A 164 0.78 1.28 -6.80
C GLY A 164 -0.52 0.52 -6.69
N TYR A 165 -1.56 1.05 -7.30
CA TYR A 165 -2.87 0.41 -7.40
C TYR A 165 -3.29 0.22 -8.86
N SER A 166 -4.08 -0.82 -9.11
CA SER A 166 -4.69 -1.09 -10.42
C SER A 166 -6.20 -0.92 -10.35
N LEU A 167 -6.76 -0.04 -11.17
CA LEU A 167 -8.21 0.11 -11.30
C LEU A 167 -8.91 -1.09 -11.98
N LYS A 168 -8.16 -2.03 -12.58
CA LYS A 168 -8.73 -3.13 -13.37
C LYS A 168 -9.85 -3.90 -12.67
N PRO A 169 -9.73 -4.26 -11.36
CA PRO A 169 -10.77 -5.00 -10.67
C PRO A 169 -12.09 -4.24 -10.54
N ILE A 170 -12.03 -2.92 -10.37
CA ILE A 170 -13.17 -2.05 -10.03
C ILE A 170 -13.51 -1.01 -11.10
N LYS A 171 -12.82 -1.02 -12.25
CA LYS A 171 -12.93 0.03 -13.29
C LYS A 171 -14.36 0.33 -13.73
N LYS A 172 -15.27 -0.64 -13.65
CA LYS A 172 -16.66 -0.49 -14.05
C LYS A 172 -17.47 0.40 -13.10
N TRP A 173 -17.04 0.50 -11.84
CA TRP A 173 -17.84 1.12 -10.76
C TRP A 173 -17.18 2.38 -10.16
N THR A 174 -15.87 2.58 -10.36
CA THR A 174 -15.15 3.74 -9.82
C THR A 174 -15.26 4.97 -10.74
N SER A 175 -15.31 6.15 -10.13
CA SER A 175 -15.16 7.45 -10.82
C SER A 175 -13.70 7.81 -11.10
N LEU A 176 -12.76 7.17 -10.40
CA LEU A 176 -11.33 7.42 -10.56
C LEU A 176 -10.88 7.13 -12.01
N LYS A 177 -10.24 8.10 -12.62
CA LYS A 177 -9.70 7.97 -13.99
C LYS A 177 -8.33 7.29 -14.01
N SER A 178 -7.54 7.49 -12.95
CA SER A 178 -6.20 6.95 -12.80
C SER A 178 -5.78 6.94 -11.33
N THR A 179 -5.01 5.93 -10.94
CA THR A 179 -4.34 5.88 -9.64
C THR A 179 -2.92 6.45 -9.70
N LYS A 180 -2.45 6.84 -10.88
CA LYS A 180 -1.09 7.39 -11.03
C LYS A 180 -0.91 8.67 -10.20
N GLY A 181 0.14 8.70 -9.42
CA GLY A 181 0.48 9.81 -8.54
C GLY A 181 -0.38 9.85 -7.27
N TYR A 182 -1.04 8.74 -6.92
CA TYR A 182 -1.91 8.69 -5.72
C TYR A 182 -1.12 9.02 -4.46
N LEU A 183 0.10 8.50 -4.32
CA LEU A 183 0.91 8.70 -3.12
C LEU A 183 1.12 10.19 -2.83
N LYS A 184 1.45 10.99 -3.86
CA LYS A 184 1.56 12.45 -3.73
C LYS A 184 0.22 13.11 -3.40
N LYS A 185 -0.86 12.69 -4.04
CA LYS A 185 -2.18 13.33 -3.94
C LYS A 185 -2.87 13.09 -2.60
N ILE A 186 -2.71 11.89 -2.05
CA ILE A 186 -3.40 11.45 -0.83
C ILE A 186 -2.55 11.71 0.41
N MET A 187 -1.24 11.44 0.34
CA MET A 187 -0.38 11.43 1.52
C MET A 187 0.30 12.77 1.81
N LEU A 188 0.37 13.67 0.82
CA LEU A 188 1.11 14.92 0.98
C LEU A 188 0.24 16.17 0.76
N PRO A 189 0.48 17.24 1.55
CA PRO A 189 -0.01 18.58 1.24
C PRO A 189 0.60 19.08 -0.08
N ASP A 190 -0.08 20.00 -0.75
CA ASP A 190 0.34 20.55 -2.05
C ASP A 190 1.78 21.07 -2.05
N SER A 191 2.20 21.71 -0.94
CA SER A 191 3.55 22.24 -0.77
C SER A 191 4.67 21.21 -0.86
N LEU A 192 4.37 19.92 -0.63
CA LEU A 192 5.34 18.82 -0.67
C LEU A 192 5.20 17.91 -1.90
N ARG A 193 4.24 18.17 -2.80
CA ARG A 193 3.98 17.34 -4.00
C ARG A 193 4.98 17.55 -5.15
N HIS A 194 5.85 18.56 -5.05
CA HIS A 194 6.80 18.94 -6.10
C HIS A 194 8.01 17.98 -6.24
N TYR A 195 8.25 17.10 -5.28
CA TYR A 195 9.41 16.21 -5.32
C TYR A 195 9.33 15.20 -6.48
N ASP A 196 10.46 15.02 -7.17
CA ASP A 196 10.65 13.96 -8.15
C ASP A 196 11.38 12.77 -7.55
N PHE A 197 11.17 11.60 -8.15
CA PHE A 197 11.80 10.37 -7.70
C PHE A 197 13.23 10.25 -8.20
N ASP A 198 14.18 10.14 -7.27
CA ASP A 198 15.57 9.82 -7.57
C ASP A 198 15.83 8.31 -7.45
N ALA A 199 16.01 7.65 -8.58
CA ALA A 199 16.31 6.22 -8.63
C ALA A 199 17.77 5.87 -8.30
N THR A 200 18.62 6.82 -7.92
CA THR A 200 20.06 6.60 -7.69
C THR A 200 20.27 5.57 -6.59
N LEU A 201 19.55 5.68 -5.49
CA LEU A 201 19.66 4.78 -4.35
C LEU A 201 19.29 3.34 -4.72
N TYR A 202 18.17 3.16 -5.42
CA TYR A 202 17.78 1.87 -5.97
C TYR A 202 18.84 1.28 -6.89
N LYS A 203 19.33 2.06 -7.86
CA LYS A 203 20.33 1.59 -8.85
C LYS A 203 21.64 1.19 -8.18
N ARG A 204 22.10 1.97 -7.20
CA ARG A 204 23.30 1.65 -6.40
C ARG A 204 23.15 0.31 -5.69
N THR A 205 22.02 0.13 -4.98
CA THR A 205 21.73 -1.09 -4.24
C THR A 205 21.65 -2.32 -5.14
N VAL A 206 20.96 -2.22 -6.28
CA VAL A 206 20.90 -3.33 -7.25
C VAL A 206 22.29 -3.65 -7.82
N LYS A 207 23.11 -2.64 -8.09
CA LYS A 207 24.49 -2.84 -8.57
C LYS A 207 25.34 -3.55 -7.52
N PHE A 208 25.21 -3.14 -6.25
CA PHE A 208 25.90 -3.77 -5.12
C PHE A 208 25.50 -5.25 -4.98
N LEU A 209 24.21 -5.54 -4.85
CA LEU A 209 23.68 -6.90 -4.68
C LEU A 209 24.01 -7.85 -5.84
N LYS A 210 24.33 -7.33 -7.04
CA LYS A 210 24.75 -8.15 -8.18
C LYS A 210 26.26 -8.43 -8.19
N LYS A 211 27.06 -7.66 -7.47
CA LYS A 211 28.52 -7.83 -7.41
C LYS A 211 28.95 -8.72 -6.26
N GLU A 212 28.29 -8.54 -5.15
CA GLU A 212 28.47 -9.32 -3.94
C GLU A 212 27.57 -10.54 -4.11
N ASP A 213 28.14 -11.66 -4.53
CA ASP A 213 27.46 -12.97 -4.49
C ASP A 213 27.24 -13.28 -3.01
N PRO A 214 25.98 -13.23 -2.52
CA PRO A 214 25.69 -13.33 -1.10
C PRO A 214 25.87 -14.74 -0.56
#